data_fa58703ad7792a8e6747d3d840d51d8e
#
_entry.id   fa58703ad7792a8e6747d3d840d51d8e
#
_cell.length_a   1.000
_cell.length_b   1.000
_cell.length_c   1.000
_cell.angle_alpha   90.00
_cell.angle_beta   90.00
_cell.angle_gamma   90.00
#
_symmetry.space_group_name_H-M   'P 1'
#
loop_
_entity.id
_entity.type
_entity.pdbx_description
1 polymer ?
#
loop_
_entity_poly.entity_id
_entity_poly.type
_entity_poly.pdbx_seq_one_letter_code
_entity_poly.pdbx_strand_id
1 'polypeptide(L)'
;MNAPRARWRWLPRTMASRLYVLLAGGLLLAHALSFGLLFYERYEAASSMLMTNLEQDVVVAVNLLDRLPPQEREQWLPMLQRRTFRYSLGEGEAGPALEGATSKEMAGTIASALGPRYSTHAVQLSTDPEHFQVHVRLHDGSGMVIDVQPSVMPLAKWLPYVLALQLAVLLLCAWAAVRLATRPLKRLAQAAENVRPDGDGERLPVAGPTEVAQAAGAFNAMQDRIARYMKERLQILASISHDLQTPITRMKLRAESMDEVPERGKMLDDLDQMQHLVREGIAYARSAHGNTEAPVRVDLNAFLDSLVFDYLDTGRPVTLQGRVAAPLVTRPHALRRVVANLIDNALKYAGSADVELHDETDAVVIRVGDRGPGIPEPELARVMEPFYRLEASRNRDTGGTGLGLAIAQQLADSIGATLVLRNREGGGLQAQVRVARV
;
A
#
# COMPACT_ATOMS: atom_id res chain seq x y z
N MET A 1 -0.37 32.22 13.67
CA MET A 1 -1.62 31.50 13.96
C MET A 1 -1.95 30.60 12.76
N ASN A 2 -1.49 29.35 12.77
CA ASN A 2 -1.79 28.36 11.73
C ASN A 2 -3.00 27.54 12.16
N ALA A 3 -4.14 27.73 11.51
CA ALA A 3 -5.33 26.92 11.69
C ALA A 3 -5.05 25.46 11.28
N PRO A 4 -5.42 24.44 12.07
CA PRO A 4 -5.25 23.07 11.69
C PRO A 4 -6.23 22.76 10.54
N ARG A 5 -5.69 22.45 9.36
CA ARG A 5 -6.47 21.90 8.25
C ARG A 5 -7.11 20.59 8.73
N ALA A 6 -8.43 20.59 8.88
CA ALA A 6 -9.21 19.40 9.17
C ALA A 6 -8.95 18.36 8.08
N ARG A 7 -8.07 17.39 8.35
CA ARG A 7 -7.84 16.25 7.46
C ARG A 7 -9.11 15.40 7.49
N TRP A 8 -9.82 15.36 6.39
CA TRP A 8 -10.95 14.45 6.16
C TRP A 8 -10.46 13.01 6.39
N ARG A 9 -10.72 12.47 7.59
CA ARG A 9 -10.30 11.11 8.02
C ARG A 9 -10.99 9.97 7.23
N TRP A 10 -11.94 10.31 6.35
CA TRP A 10 -12.78 9.38 5.59
C TRP A 10 -12.25 9.05 4.18
N LEU A 11 -11.26 9.75 3.66
CA LEU A 11 -10.68 9.41 2.35
C LEU A 11 -9.72 8.24 2.49
N PRO A 12 -9.93 7.18 1.71
CA PRO A 12 -9.05 6.02 1.71
C PRO A 12 -7.61 6.43 1.37
N ARG A 13 -6.63 5.85 2.07
CA ARG A 13 -5.21 6.26 1.98
C ARG A 13 -4.54 5.81 0.68
N THR A 14 -4.99 4.69 0.08
CA THR A 14 -4.37 4.15 -1.13
C THR A 14 -5.05 4.65 -2.40
N MET A 15 -4.29 4.80 -3.49
CA MET A 15 -4.81 5.18 -4.81
C MET A 15 -5.87 4.17 -5.29
N ALA A 16 -5.63 2.87 -5.07
CA ALA A 16 -6.57 1.81 -5.39
C ALA A 16 -7.93 1.99 -4.71
N SER A 17 -7.93 2.28 -3.41
CA SER A 17 -9.18 2.46 -2.65
C SER A 17 -9.91 3.75 -3.05
N ARG A 18 -9.19 4.83 -3.41
CA ARG A 18 -9.82 6.07 -3.93
C ARG A 18 -10.49 5.83 -5.28
N LEU A 19 -9.80 5.15 -6.18
CA LEU A 19 -10.34 4.82 -7.51
C LEU A 19 -11.55 3.89 -7.40
N TYR A 20 -11.47 2.89 -6.52
CA TYR A 20 -12.60 2.01 -6.27
C TYR A 20 -13.83 2.75 -5.70
N VAL A 21 -13.64 3.63 -4.72
CA VAL A 21 -14.74 4.42 -4.14
C VAL A 21 -15.38 5.35 -5.17
N LEU A 22 -14.58 5.99 -6.04
CA LEU A 22 -15.09 6.83 -7.11
C LEU A 22 -15.89 6.02 -8.13
N LEU A 23 -15.37 4.87 -8.59
CA LEU A 23 -16.05 3.99 -9.53
C LEU A 23 -17.33 3.39 -8.91
N ALA A 24 -17.23 2.88 -7.69
CA ALA A 24 -18.39 2.31 -6.99
C ALA A 24 -19.47 3.39 -6.71
N GLY A 25 -19.08 4.58 -6.28
CA GLY A 25 -20.00 5.70 -6.07
C GLY A 25 -20.69 6.15 -7.35
N GLY A 26 -19.95 6.30 -8.44
CA GLY A 26 -20.50 6.62 -9.76
C GLY A 26 -21.47 5.54 -10.27
N LEU A 27 -21.10 4.28 -10.09
CA LEU A 27 -21.92 3.13 -10.48
C LEU A 27 -23.22 3.04 -9.67
N LEU A 28 -23.14 3.23 -8.35
CA LEU A 28 -24.29 3.28 -7.47
C LEU A 28 -25.24 4.42 -7.84
N LEU A 29 -24.70 5.61 -8.10
CA LEU A 29 -25.49 6.78 -8.54
C LEU A 29 -26.18 6.52 -9.87
N ALA A 30 -25.46 6.01 -10.87
CA ALA A 30 -26.02 5.67 -12.18
C ALA A 30 -27.11 4.60 -12.06
N HIS A 31 -26.89 3.60 -11.22
CA HIS A 31 -27.87 2.51 -11.01
C HIS A 31 -29.13 3.01 -10.29
N ALA A 32 -28.97 3.86 -9.27
CA ALA A 32 -30.10 4.47 -8.56
C ALA A 32 -30.91 5.40 -9.48
N LEU A 33 -30.24 6.19 -10.31
CA LEU A 33 -30.90 7.06 -11.29
C LEU A 33 -31.69 6.26 -12.35
N SER A 34 -31.06 5.23 -12.92
CA SER A 34 -31.70 4.35 -13.91
C SER A 34 -32.91 3.61 -13.34
N PHE A 35 -32.76 3.11 -12.09
CA PHE A 35 -33.87 2.45 -11.40
C PHE A 35 -35.01 3.43 -11.09
N GLY A 36 -34.68 4.62 -10.59
CA GLY A 36 -35.68 5.65 -10.29
C GLY A 36 -36.46 6.07 -11.53
N LEU A 37 -35.77 6.27 -12.66
CA LEU A 37 -36.41 6.64 -13.93
C LEU A 37 -37.29 5.50 -14.46
N LEU A 38 -36.81 4.26 -14.44
CA LEU A 38 -37.58 3.09 -14.88
C LEU A 38 -38.84 2.88 -14.00
N PHE A 39 -38.69 3.08 -12.69
CA PHE A 39 -39.80 2.99 -11.75
C PHE A 39 -40.85 4.06 -12.02
N TYR A 40 -40.41 5.30 -12.21
CA TYR A 40 -41.29 6.43 -12.51
C TYR A 40 -42.06 6.22 -13.83
N GLU A 41 -41.39 5.84 -14.89
CA GLU A 41 -42.00 5.55 -16.20
C GLU A 41 -43.01 4.41 -16.10
N ARG A 42 -42.67 3.33 -15.39
CA ARG A 42 -43.58 2.20 -15.19
C ARG A 42 -44.81 2.57 -14.36
N TYR A 43 -44.62 3.39 -13.33
CA TYR A 43 -45.72 3.87 -12.52
C TYR A 43 -46.68 4.75 -13.32
N GLU A 44 -46.19 5.69 -14.09
CA GLU A 44 -46.94 6.58 -14.93
C GLU A 44 -47.72 5.79 -16.04
N ALA A 45 -47.06 4.88 -16.71
CA ALA A 45 -47.70 4.03 -17.72
C ALA A 45 -48.81 3.13 -17.15
N ALA A 46 -48.57 2.56 -15.94
CA ALA A 46 -49.60 1.75 -15.27
C ALA A 46 -50.81 2.59 -14.83
N SER A 47 -50.55 3.77 -14.33
CA SER A 47 -51.62 4.71 -13.90
C SER A 47 -52.46 5.20 -15.08
N SER A 48 -51.81 5.58 -16.20
CA SER A 48 -52.52 6.05 -17.40
C SER A 48 -53.35 4.93 -18.04
N MET A 49 -52.82 3.70 -18.09
CA MET A 49 -53.56 2.54 -18.60
C MET A 49 -54.79 2.20 -17.72
N LEU A 50 -54.62 2.31 -16.38
CA LEU A 50 -55.73 2.13 -15.42
C LEU A 50 -56.85 3.13 -15.65
N MET A 51 -56.51 4.43 -15.80
CA MET A 51 -57.48 5.49 -16.08
C MET A 51 -58.23 5.30 -17.39
N THR A 52 -57.50 5.00 -18.49
CA THR A 52 -58.11 4.77 -19.79
C THR A 52 -59.04 3.55 -19.80
N ASN A 53 -58.65 2.44 -19.18
CA ASN A 53 -59.48 1.24 -19.10
C ASN A 53 -60.73 1.51 -18.20
N LEU A 54 -60.58 2.23 -17.11
CA LEU A 54 -61.68 2.58 -16.21
C LEU A 54 -62.71 3.44 -16.93
N GLU A 55 -62.30 4.45 -17.69
CA GLU A 55 -63.15 5.30 -18.47
C GLU A 55 -63.99 4.49 -19.46
N GLN A 56 -63.34 3.65 -20.28
CA GLN A 56 -63.99 2.87 -21.30
C GLN A 56 -64.96 1.79 -20.73
N ASP A 57 -64.50 1.02 -19.76
CA ASP A 57 -65.27 -0.08 -19.16
C ASP A 57 -66.47 0.46 -18.37
N VAL A 58 -66.34 1.58 -17.64
CA VAL A 58 -67.43 2.19 -16.91
C VAL A 58 -68.49 2.72 -17.85
N VAL A 59 -68.16 3.43 -18.93
CA VAL A 59 -69.12 3.95 -19.90
C VAL A 59 -69.90 2.83 -20.57
N VAL A 60 -69.20 1.75 -20.96
CA VAL A 60 -69.83 0.56 -21.57
C VAL A 60 -70.78 -0.12 -20.58
N ALA A 61 -70.36 -0.34 -19.31
CA ALA A 61 -71.13 -1.02 -18.30
C ALA A 61 -72.40 -0.23 -17.92
N VAL A 62 -72.24 1.08 -17.65
CA VAL A 62 -73.37 1.93 -17.28
C VAL A 62 -74.36 2.04 -18.40
N ASN A 63 -73.92 2.28 -19.66
CA ASN A 63 -74.85 2.35 -20.79
C ASN A 63 -75.53 1.02 -21.09
N LEU A 64 -74.88 -0.13 -20.91
CA LEU A 64 -75.47 -1.45 -21.05
C LEU A 64 -76.57 -1.68 -19.97
N LEU A 65 -76.20 -1.48 -18.72
CA LEU A 65 -77.10 -1.70 -17.58
C LEU A 65 -78.30 -0.72 -17.60
N ASP A 66 -78.11 0.51 -18.10
CA ASP A 66 -79.20 1.50 -18.27
C ASP A 66 -80.23 1.08 -19.33
N ARG A 67 -79.82 0.38 -20.39
CA ARG A 67 -80.71 -0.11 -21.47
C ARG A 67 -81.43 -1.41 -21.14
N LEU A 68 -80.91 -2.19 -20.17
CA LEU A 68 -81.48 -3.47 -19.80
C LEU A 68 -82.69 -3.30 -18.84
N PRO A 69 -83.71 -4.17 -18.97
CA PRO A 69 -84.78 -4.22 -17.94
C PRO A 69 -84.21 -4.51 -16.57
N PRO A 70 -84.80 -3.92 -15.47
CA PRO A 70 -84.29 -4.11 -14.13
C PRO A 70 -84.09 -5.56 -13.68
N GLN A 71 -84.94 -6.48 -14.14
CA GLN A 71 -84.88 -7.91 -13.81
C GLN A 71 -83.72 -8.68 -14.45
N GLU A 72 -83.16 -8.17 -15.54
CA GLU A 72 -82.02 -8.79 -16.24
C GLU A 72 -80.68 -8.27 -15.84
N ARG A 73 -80.58 -7.07 -15.22
CA ARG A 73 -79.31 -6.39 -14.86
C ARG A 73 -78.42 -7.23 -13.98
N GLU A 74 -79.00 -7.94 -13.01
CA GLU A 74 -78.25 -8.74 -12.04
C GLU A 74 -77.46 -9.86 -12.68
N GLN A 75 -78.00 -10.44 -13.76
CA GLN A 75 -77.33 -11.53 -14.51
C GLN A 75 -76.07 -11.06 -15.28
N TRP A 76 -75.99 -9.75 -15.63
CA TRP A 76 -74.87 -9.19 -16.36
C TRP A 76 -73.75 -8.69 -15.47
N LEU A 77 -73.94 -8.44 -14.19
CA LEU A 77 -72.95 -7.94 -13.26
C LEU A 77 -71.69 -8.81 -13.21
N PRO A 78 -71.75 -10.15 -13.13
CA PRO A 78 -70.54 -10.99 -13.10
C PRO A 78 -69.62 -10.85 -14.33
N MET A 79 -70.24 -10.57 -15.51
CA MET A 79 -69.51 -10.43 -16.78
C MET A 79 -68.78 -9.06 -16.89
N LEU A 80 -69.28 -8.06 -16.20
CA LEU A 80 -68.74 -6.69 -16.24
C LEU A 80 -67.69 -6.44 -15.17
N GLN A 81 -67.55 -7.30 -14.16
CA GLN A 81 -66.59 -7.14 -13.05
C GLN A 81 -65.14 -7.17 -13.55
N ARG A 82 -64.32 -6.37 -12.94
CA ARG A 82 -62.86 -6.33 -13.13
C ARG A 82 -62.14 -6.54 -11.80
N ARG A 83 -60.87 -6.70 -11.84
CA ARG A 83 -60.06 -6.89 -10.64
C ARG A 83 -59.98 -5.63 -9.77
N THR A 84 -60.06 -4.46 -10.36
CA THR A 84 -59.87 -3.15 -9.70
C THR A 84 -61.18 -2.43 -9.42
N PHE A 85 -62.32 -2.87 -10.05
CA PHE A 85 -63.63 -2.30 -9.81
C PHE A 85 -64.74 -3.34 -10.06
N ARG A 86 -65.81 -3.17 -9.32
CA ARG A 86 -66.99 -4.03 -9.35
C ARG A 86 -68.23 -3.19 -9.49
N TYR A 87 -69.27 -3.77 -10.06
CA TYR A 87 -70.58 -3.14 -10.18
C TYR A 87 -71.56 -3.85 -9.29
N SER A 88 -72.42 -3.08 -8.59
CA SER A 88 -73.54 -3.57 -7.82
C SER A 88 -74.79 -2.69 -8.02
N LEU A 89 -75.98 -3.26 -7.87
CA LEU A 89 -77.22 -2.53 -7.93
C LEU A 89 -77.66 -2.13 -6.50
N GLY A 90 -78.15 -0.93 -6.31
CA GLY A 90 -78.59 -0.41 -5.05
C GLY A 90 -78.02 0.99 -4.73
N GLU A 91 -78.29 1.47 -3.55
CA GLU A 91 -77.87 2.83 -3.18
C GLU A 91 -76.42 2.93 -2.60
N GLY A 92 -75.82 1.74 -2.40
CA GLY A 92 -74.44 1.70 -1.87
C GLY A 92 -74.28 2.06 -0.41
N GLU A 93 -73.04 2.18 0.02
CA GLU A 93 -72.72 2.52 1.41
C GLU A 93 -72.54 4.04 1.57
N ALA A 94 -73.01 4.59 2.69
CA ALA A 94 -72.78 5.99 3.02
C ALA A 94 -71.34 6.17 3.57
N GLY A 95 -70.63 7.17 3.08
CA GLY A 95 -69.26 7.46 3.53
C GLY A 95 -68.92 8.95 3.46
N PRO A 96 -67.79 9.35 4.03
CA PRO A 96 -67.30 10.72 3.91
C PRO A 96 -66.87 11.04 2.46
N ALA A 97 -66.63 12.33 2.20
CA ALA A 97 -66.11 12.77 0.91
C ALA A 97 -64.71 12.23 0.67
N LEU A 98 -64.33 12.05 -0.59
CA LEU A 98 -63.01 11.52 -1.00
C LEU A 98 -61.88 12.42 -0.48
N GLU A 99 -60.88 11.83 0.19
CA GLU A 99 -59.69 12.52 0.67
C GLU A 99 -58.49 12.26 -0.23
N GLY A 100 -58.32 11.04 -0.76
CA GLY A 100 -57.20 10.62 -1.58
C GLY A 100 -57.10 11.38 -2.92
N ALA A 101 -55.87 11.69 -3.38
CA ALA A 101 -55.67 12.30 -4.68
C ALA A 101 -56.05 11.35 -5.82
N THR A 102 -55.67 10.08 -5.71
CA THR A 102 -55.97 9.02 -6.71
C THR A 102 -57.48 8.77 -6.78
N SER A 103 -58.18 8.67 -5.63
CA SER A 103 -59.63 8.48 -5.57
C SER A 103 -60.36 9.66 -6.18
N LYS A 104 -59.94 10.91 -5.94
CA LYS A 104 -60.53 12.13 -6.55
C LYS A 104 -60.36 12.13 -8.08
N GLU A 105 -59.20 11.80 -8.54
CA GLU A 105 -58.84 11.76 -9.96
C GLU A 105 -59.68 10.65 -10.67
N MET A 106 -59.71 9.46 -10.12
CA MET A 106 -60.49 8.34 -10.67
C MET A 106 -61.98 8.63 -10.68
N ALA A 107 -62.56 9.16 -9.59
CA ALA A 107 -63.94 9.53 -9.52
C ALA A 107 -64.27 10.68 -10.48
N GLY A 108 -63.36 11.65 -10.66
CA GLY A 108 -63.48 12.72 -11.65
C GLY A 108 -63.50 12.17 -13.10
N THR A 109 -62.63 11.21 -13.40
CA THR A 109 -62.57 10.54 -14.69
C THR A 109 -63.88 9.80 -14.98
N ILE A 110 -64.41 9.05 -13.99
CA ILE A 110 -65.68 8.36 -14.10
C ILE A 110 -66.83 9.35 -14.37
N ALA A 111 -66.91 10.43 -13.57
CA ALA A 111 -67.93 11.44 -13.72
C ALA A 111 -67.88 12.15 -15.10
N SER A 112 -66.67 12.48 -15.52
CA SER A 112 -66.45 13.11 -16.87
C SER A 112 -66.82 12.19 -18.04
N ALA A 113 -66.49 10.91 -17.92
CA ALA A 113 -66.77 9.90 -18.92
C ALA A 113 -68.26 9.61 -19.08
N LEU A 114 -68.99 9.58 -17.95
CA LEU A 114 -70.43 9.39 -17.95
C LEU A 114 -71.19 10.65 -18.39
N GLY A 115 -70.57 11.83 -18.24
CA GLY A 115 -71.15 13.11 -18.63
C GLY A 115 -72.37 13.53 -17.80
N PRO A 116 -73.00 14.70 -18.15
CA PRO A 116 -74.10 15.29 -17.37
C PRO A 116 -75.41 14.50 -17.39
N ARG A 117 -75.42 13.40 -18.14
CA ARG A 117 -76.60 12.54 -18.28
C ARG A 117 -76.86 11.74 -17.01
N TYR A 118 -75.82 11.40 -16.24
CA TYR A 118 -75.89 10.62 -15.04
C TYR A 118 -75.47 11.48 -13.82
N SER A 119 -76.23 11.43 -12.74
CA SER A 119 -75.80 12.03 -11.48
C SER A 119 -74.85 11.09 -10.77
N THR A 120 -73.65 11.55 -10.53
CA THR A 120 -72.61 10.77 -9.85
C THR A 120 -72.28 11.39 -8.50
N HIS A 121 -72.12 10.56 -7.47
CA HIS A 121 -71.66 10.95 -6.14
C HIS A 121 -70.62 9.93 -5.64
N ALA A 122 -69.47 10.37 -5.19
CA ALA A 122 -68.41 9.48 -4.74
C ALA A 122 -68.20 9.59 -3.24
N VAL A 123 -68.03 8.45 -2.57
CA VAL A 123 -67.81 8.34 -1.12
C VAL A 123 -66.61 7.45 -0.84
N GLN A 124 -65.84 7.82 0.19
CA GLN A 124 -64.68 7.05 0.67
C GLN A 124 -65.16 5.95 1.63
N LEU A 125 -64.69 4.71 1.43
CA LEU A 125 -64.94 3.62 2.38
C LEU A 125 -63.74 3.35 3.26
N SER A 126 -62.51 3.37 2.67
CA SER A 126 -61.27 3.21 3.40
C SER A 126 -60.16 4.03 2.73
N THR A 127 -59.18 4.48 3.54
CA THR A 127 -58.01 5.21 3.07
C THR A 127 -56.77 4.29 2.92
N ASP A 128 -56.72 3.16 3.63
CA ASP A 128 -55.61 2.19 3.56
C ASP A 128 -56.12 0.74 3.78
N PRO A 129 -56.21 -0.12 2.74
CA PRO A 129 -56.01 0.24 1.31
C PRO A 129 -57.11 1.20 0.83
N GLU A 130 -56.74 2.05 -0.16
CA GLU A 130 -57.64 3.03 -0.74
C GLU A 130 -58.87 2.30 -1.38
N HIS A 131 -60.08 2.62 -0.91
CA HIS A 131 -61.31 2.00 -1.33
C HIS A 131 -62.41 3.03 -1.35
N PHE A 132 -63.09 3.21 -2.46
CA PHE A 132 -64.14 4.18 -2.61
C PHE A 132 -65.27 3.67 -3.52
N GLN A 133 -66.46 4.24 -3.38
CA GLN A 133 -67.60 3.95 -4.24
C GLN A 133 -68.02 5.19 -5.01
N VAL A 134 -68.41 4.98 -6.28
CA VAL A 134 -69.10 6.00 -7.09
C VAL A 134 -70.54 5.55 -7.31
N HIS A 135 -71.44 6.30 -6.76
CA HIS A 135 -72.89 6.09 -6.87
C HIS A 135 -73.38 6.75 -8.16
N VAL A 136 -74.04 5.99 -9.01
CA VAL A 136 -74.57 6.44 -10.30
C VAL A 136 -76.07 6.20 -10.30
N ARG A 137 -76.88 7.18 -10.70
CA ARG A 137 -78.32 7.02 -10.86
C ARG A 137 -78.64 6.81 -12.33
N LEU A 138 -79.28 5.67 -12.63
CA LEU A 138 -79.72 5.29 -13.98
C LEU A 138 -80.97 6.08 -14.38
N HIS A 139 -81.40 6.01 -15.68
CA HIS A 139 -82.53 6.77 -16.21
C HIS A 139 -83.84 6.42 -15.56
N ASP A 140 -84.07 5.17 -15.12
CA ASP A 140 -85.24 4.67 -14.46
C ASP A 140 -85.30 5.04 -12.95
N GLY A 141 -84.26 5.77 -12.43
CA GLY A 141 -84.15 6.17 -11.05
C GLY A 141 -83.49 5.15 -10.14
N SER A 142 -83.18 3.95 -10.64
CA SER A 142 -82.46 2.91 -9.89
C SER A 142 -81.01 3.30 -9.62
N GLY A 143 -80.51 2.96 -8.39
CA GLY A 143 -79.11 3.17 -8.01
C GLY A 143 -78.22 2.08 -8.51
N MET A 144 -77.05 2.46 -8.97
CA MET A 144 -75.94 1.60 -9.31
C MET A 144 -74.66 2.11 -8.62
N VAL A 145 -73.84 1.19 -8.17
CA VAL A 145 -72.60 1.52 -7.47
C VAL A 145 -71.43 0.91 -8.21
N ILE A 146 -70.43 1.73 -8.41
CA ILE A 146 -69.12 1.33 -8.91
C ILE A 146 -68.18 1.31 -7.71
N ASP A 147 -67.83 0.13 -7.25
CA ASP A 147 -66.93 -0.12 -6.17
C ASP A 147 -65.47 -0.20 -6.69
N VAL A 148 -64.64 0.71 -6.31
CA VAL A 148 -63.26 0.85 -6.87
C VAL A 148 -62.24 0.62 -5.78
N GLN A 149 -61.36 -0.36 -6.05
CA GLN A 149 -60.20 -0.63 -5.22
C GLN A 149 -58.93 -0.46 -6.11
N PRO A 150 -58.32 0.72 -6.10
CA PRO A 150 -57.12 0.96 -6.89
C PRO A 150 -56.00 0.00 -6.49
N SER A 151 -55.62 -0.91 -7.34
CA SER A 151 -54.45 -1.73 -7.12
C SER A 151 -53.43 -1.36 -8.17
N VAL A 152 -52.38 -0.65 -7.74
CA VAL A 152 -51.21 -0.40 -8.58
C VAL A 152 -50.55 -1.74 -8.85
N MET A 153 -50.24 -2.01 -10.12
CA MET A 153 -49.65 -3.27 -10.56
C MET A 153 -48.34 -3.52 -9.78
N PRO A 154 -48.24 -4.59 -8.96
CA PRO A 154 -47.06 -4.79 -8.15
C PRO A 154 -45.86 -5.00 -9.10
N LEU A 155 -44.76 -4.32 -8.83
CA LEU A 155 -43.49 -4.57 -9.49
C LEU A 155 -43.19 -6.07 -9.46
N ALA A 156 -42.66 -6.61 -10.55
CA ALA A 156 -42.29 -8.02 -10.60
C ALA A 156 -41.36 -8.36 -9.44
N LYS A 157 -41.73 -9.30 -8.58
CA LYS A 157 -41.01 -9.66 -7.34
C LYS A 157 -39.55 -10.04 -7.60
N TRP A 158 -39.18 -10.46 -8.78
CA TRP A 158 -37.81 -10.82 -9.16
C TRP A 158 -36.94 -9.61 -9.54
N LEU A 159 -37.52 -8.46 -9.89
CA LEU A 159 -36.81 -7.27 -10.38
C LEU A 159 -35.73 -6.76 -9.40
N PRO A 160 -36.01 -6.55 -8.09
CA PRO A 160 -35.01 -6.09 -7.15
C PRO A 160 -33.84 -7.07 -7.01
N TYR A 161 -34.08 -8.38 -7.14
CA TYR A 161 -33.01 -9.39 -7.07
C TYR A 161 -32.08 -9.32 -8.29
N VAL A 162 -32.64 -9.12 -9.47
CA VAL A 162 -31.81 -8.97 -10.70
C VAL A 162 -30.98 -7.69 -10.65
N LEU A 163 -31.58 -6.59 -10.19
CA LEU A 163 -30.86 -5.32 -10.04
C LEU A 163 -29.74 -5.42 -9.01
N ALA A 164 -29.99 -6.09 -7.88
CA ALA A 164 -28.98 -6.33 -6.85
C ALA A 164 -27.84 -7.22 -7.38
N LEU A 165 -28.16 -8.27 -8.12
CA LEU A 165 -27.16 -9.13 -8.76
C LEU A 165 -26.32 -8.35 -9.78
N GLN A 166 -26.97 -7.57 -10.65
CA GLN A 166 -26.29 -6.73 -11.64
C GLN A 166 -25.32 -5.75 -10.95
N LEU A 167 -25.76 -5.06 -9.90
CA LEU A 167 -24.92 -4.15 -9.13
C LEU A 167 -23.73 -4.88 -8.50
N ALA A 168 -23.97 -6.06 -7.90
CA ALA A 168 -22.91 -6.86 -7.30
C ALA A 168 -21.84 -7.27 -8.32
N VAL A 169 -22.25 -7.70 -9.52
CA VAL A 169 -21.33 -8.06 -10.62
C VAL A 169 -20.52 -6.84 -11.07
N LEU A 170 -21.17 -5.68 -11.22
CA LEU A 170 -20.48 -4.45 -11.63
C LEU A 170 -19.46 -3.98 -10.58
N LEU A 171 -19.81 -4.04 -9.31
CA LEU A 171 -18.88 -3.71 -8.20
C LEU A 171 -17.69 -4.68 -8.14
N LEU A 172 -17.93 -5.97 -8.38
CA LEU A 172 -16.88 -6.98 -8.46
C LEU A 172 -15.94 -6.73 -9.64
N CYS A 173 -16.50 -6.41 -10.82
CA CYS A 173 -15.70 -6.05 -12.00
C CYS A 173 -14.86 -4.78 -11.75
N ALA A 174 -15.44 -3.75 -11.13
CA ALA A 174 -14.72 -2.53 -10.77
C ALA A 174 -13.58 -2.82 -9.79
N TRP A 175 -13.83 -3.64 -8.77
CA TRP A 175 -12.79 -4.07 -7.83
C TRP A 175 -11.67 -4.84 -8.51
N ALA A 176 -12.00 -5.80 -9.37
CA ALA A 176 -11.02 -6.58 -10.12
C ALA A 176 -10.17 -5.70 -11.06
N ALA A 177 -10.80 -4.76 -11.78
CA ALA A 177 -10.12 -3.82 -12.67
C ALA A 177 -9.14 -2.91 -11.90
N VAL A 178 -9.57 -2.32 -10.79
CA VAL A 178 -8.71 -1.49 -9.93
C VAL A 178 -7.54 -2.29 -9.38
N ARG A 179 -7.80 -3.51 -8.92
CA ARG A 179 -6.75 -4.38 -8.38
C ARG A 179 -5.74 -4.81 -9.44
N LEU A 180 -6.20 -5.10 -10.66
CA LEU A 180 -5.34 -5.45 -11.79
C LEU A 180 -4.46 -4.27 -12.22
N ALA A 181 -5.00 -3.06 -12.26
CA ALA A 181 -4.26 -1.85 -12.65
C ALA A 181 -3.25 -1.38 -11.59
N THR A 182 -3.55 -1.55 -10.29
CA THR A 182 -2.72 -0.97 -9.22
C THR A 182 -1.64 -1.91 -8.69
N ARG A 183 -1.81 -3.23 -8.84
CA ARG A 183 -0.80 -4.23 -8.40
C ARG A 183 0.59 -4.03 -9.02
N PRO A 184 0.73 -3.85 -10.35
CA PRO A 184 2.04 -3.64 -10.98
C PRO A 184 2.73 -2.37 -10.48
N LEU A 185 1.98 -1.27 -10.30
CA LEU A 185 2.53 -0.01 -9.79
C LEU A 185 3.09 -0.16 -8.37
N LYS A 186 2.41 -0.95 -7.52
CA LYS A 186 2.91 -1.23 -6.17
C LYS A 186 4.21 -2.04 -6.20
N ARG A 187 4.32 -3.04 -7.09
CA ARG A 187 5.56 -3.81 -7.27
C ARG A 187 6.70 -2.93 -7.77
N LEU A 188 6.41 -2.03 -8.70
CA LEU A 188 7.38 -1.08 -9.25
C LEU A 188 7.90 -0.12 -8.17
N ALA A 189 7.00 0.40 -7.32
CA ALA A 189 7.37 1.24 -6.19
C ALA A 189 8.25 0.49 -5.18
N GLN A 190 7.89 -0.75 -4.81
CA GLN A 190 8.68 -1.59 -3.91
C GLN A 190 10.05 -1.94 -4.48
N ALA A 191 10.13 -2.25 -5.79
CA ALA A 191 11.40 -2.50 -6.45
C ALA A 191 12.28 -1.25 -6.47
N ALA A 192 11.66 -0.05 -6.64
CA ALA A 192 12.39 1.21 -6.62
C ALA A 192 12.95 1.56 -5.22
N GLU A 193 12.23 1.23 -4.14
CA GLU A 193 12.73 1.39 -2.77
C GLU A 193 13.89 0.42 -2.45
N ASN A 194 13.92 -0.75 -3.10
CA ASN A 194 14.91 -1.80 -2.87
C ASN A 194 16.03 -1.85 -3.93
N VAL A 195 16.21 -0.77 -4.71
CA VAL A 195 17.31 -0.69 -5.68
C VAL A 195 18.65 -0.78 -4.97
N ARG A 196 19.42 -1.78 -5.34
CA ARG A 196 20.80 -1.96 -4.87
C ARG A 196 21.80 -1.49 -5.92
N PRO A 197 22.82 -0.73 -5.52
CA PRO A 197 23.84 -0.21 -6.45
C PRO A 197 24.72 -1.31 -7.09
N ASP A 198 24.77 -2.50 -6.47
CA ASP A 198 25.56 -3.66 -6.90
C ASP A 198 24.95 -4.42 -8.10
N GLY A 199 23.73 -4.09 -8.51
CA GLY A 199 23.02 -4.72 -9.61
C GLY A 199 22.31 -6.03 -9.24
N ASP A 200 22.36 -6.44 -7.97
CA ASP A 200 21.77 -7.68 -7.45
C ASP A 200 20.29 -7.47 -7.05
N GLY A 201 19.67 -6.38 -7.50
CA GLY A 201 18.26 -6.09 -7.30
C GLY A 201 17.35 -7.04 -8.07
N GLU A 202 16.20 -7.40 -7.46
CA GLU A 202 15.17 -8.21 -8.12
C GLU A 202 14.70 -7.52 -9.41
N ARG A 203 14.84 -8.24 -10.55
CA ARG A 203 14.36 -7.75 -11.83
C ARG A 203 12.85 -7.87 -11.93
N LEU A 204 12.24 -6.82 -12.42
CA LEU A 204 10.80 -6.82 -12.66
C LEU A 204 10.47 -7.64 -13.91
N PRO A 205 9.45 -8.51 -13.88
CA PRO A 205 9.03 -9.26 -15.05
C PRO A 205 8.48 -8.29 -16.12
N VAL A 206 9.00 -8.37 -17.33
CA VAL A 206 8.54 -7.59 -18.48
C VAL A 206 7.33 -8.32 -19.09
N ALA A 207 6.20 -8.25 -18.40
CA ALA A 207 4.97 -8.95 -18.77
C ALA A 207 3.73 -8.15 -18.32
N GLY A 208 2.58 -8.43 -18.94
CA GLY A 208 1.31 -7.77 -18.63
C GLY A 208 0.92 -6.69 -19.67
N PRO A 209 0.12 -5.69 -19.30
CA PRO A 209 -0.23 -4.57 -20.19
C PRO A 209 1.00 -3.86 -20.72
N THR A 210 0.91 -3.36 -21.95
CA THR A 210 2.04 -2.74 -22.69
C THR A 210 2.74 -1.66 -21.87
N GLU A 211 1.99 -0.81 -21.18
CA GLU A 211 2.52 0.29 -20.37
C GLU A 211 3.30 -0.21 -19.16
N VAL A 212 2.81 -1.29 -18.55
CA VAL A 212 3.48 -1.93 -17.40
C VAL A 212 4.76 -2.62 -17.84
N ALA A 213 4.73 -3.37 -18.94
CA ALA A 213 5.89 -4.04 -19.50
C ALA A 213 6.97 -3.03 -19.92
N GLN A 214 6.58 -1.91 -20.53
CA GLN A 214 7.48 -0.82 -20.89
C GLN A 214 8.12 -0.16 -19.66
N ALA A 215 7.33 0.11 -18.61
CA ALA A 215 7.84 0.67 -17.36
C ALA A 215 8.79 -0.28 -16.65
N ALA A 216 8.48 -1.58 -16.60
CA ALA A 216 9.35 -2.62 -16.04
C ALA A 216 10.68 -2.74 -16.82
N GLY A 217 10.60 -2.71 -18.16
CA GLY A 217 11.79 -2.71 -19.02
C GLY A 217 12.69 -1.50 -18.82
N ALA A 218 12.09 -0.30 -18.74
CA ALA A 218 12.82 0.94 -18.47
C ALA A 218 13.47 0.94 -17.08
N PHE A 219 12.78 0.41 -16.08
CA PHE A 219 13.31 0.25 -14.72
C PHE A 219 14.50 -0.71 -14.68
N ASN A 220 14.39 -1.89 -15.30
CA ASN A 220 15.50 -2.85 -15.40
C ASN A 220 16.72 -2.25 -16.14
N ALA A 221 16.48 -1.51 -17.23
CA ALA A 221 17.55 -0.83 -17.96
C ALA A 221 18.22 0.27 -17.12
N MET A 222 17.48 0.95 -16.27
CA MET A 222 18.03 1.91 -15.29
C MET A 222 18.91 1.21 -14.26
N GLN A 223 18.47 0.08 -13.68
CA GLN A 223 19.29 -0.72 -12.76
C GLN A 223 20.61 -1.17 -13.42
N ASP A 224 20.54 -1.70 -14.64
CA ASP A 224 21.74 -2.10 -15.40
C ASP A 224 22.71 -0.93 -15.66
N ARG A 225 22.17 0.28 -15.89
CA ARG A 225 22.97 1.50 -16.06
C ARG A 225 23.67 1.90 -14.76
N ILE A 226 22.95 1.88 -13.64
CA ILE A 226 23.51 2.18 -12.30
C ILE A 226 24.64 1.21 -11.98
N ALA A 227 24.42 -0.10 -12.15
CA ALA A 227 25.41 -1.13 -11.90
C ALA A 227 26.68 -0.94 -12.77
N ARG A 228 26.51 -0.63 -14.07
CA ARG A 228 27.65 -0.33 -14.95
C ARG A 228 28.41 0.91 -14.50
N TYR A 229 27.70 1.99 -14.17
CA TYR A 229 28.31 3.24 -13.71
C TYR A 229 29.14 3.04 -12.44
N MET A 230 28.63 2.20 -11.53
CA MET A 230 29.34 1.86 -10.29
C MET A 230 30.61 1.03 -10.57
N LYS A 231 30.50 0.04 -11.45
CA LYS A 231 31.65 -0.78 -11.87
C LYS A 231 32.76 0.05 -12.52
N GLU A 232 32.40 0.96 -13.43
CA GLU A 232 33.35 1.88 -14.07
C GLU A 232 34.02 2.79 -13.04
N ARG A 233 33.26 3.34 -12.09
CA ARG A 233 33.81 4.19 -11.01
C ARG A 233 34.83 3.44 -10.14
N LEU A 234 34.52 2.17 -9.78
CA LEU A 234 35.46 1.33 -9.04
C LEU A 234 36.74 1.02 -9.84
N GLN A 235 36.60 0.81 -11.13
CA GLN A 235 37.74 0.53 -12.02
C GLN A 235 38.63 1.76 -12.14
N ILE A 236 38.06 2.97 -12.27
CA ILE A 236 38.81 4.23 -12.28
C ILE A 236 39.56 4.41 -10.96
N LEU A 237 38.89 4.19 -9.81
CA LEU A 237 39.53 4.31 -8.50
C LEU A 237 40.69 3.30 -8.34
N ALA A 238 40.53 2.08 -8.85
CA ALA A 238 41.57 1.05 -8.81
C ALA A 238 42.79 1.47 -9.67
N SER A 239 42.55 2.04 -10.88
CA SER A 239 43.60 2.55 -11.74
C SER A 239 44.37 3.71 -11.12
N ILE A 240 43.65 4.70 -10.59
CA ILE A 240 44.27 5.86 -9.89
C ILE A 240 45.13 5.38 -8.73
N SER A 241 44.69 4.36 -7.96
CA SER A 241 45.50 3.79 -6.90
C SER A 241 46.83 3.22 -7.38
N HIS A 242 46.76 2.39 -8.40
CA HIS A 242 47.95 1.80 -8.98
C HIS A 242 48.93 2.89 -9.46
N ASP A 243 48.40 3.91 -10.13
CA ASP A 243 49.22 4.99 -10.69
C ASP A 243 49.81 5.90 -9.60
N LEU A 244 49.17 6.03 -8.43
CA LEU A 244 49.68 6.72 -7.27
C LEU A 244 50.72 5.88 -6.48
N GLN A 245 50.52 4.57 -6.36
CA GLN A 245 51.46 3.68 -5.66
C GLN A 245 52.84 3.64 -6.33
N THR A 246 52.85 3.68 -7.66
CA THR A 246 54.14 3.63 -8.42
C THR A 246 55.07 4.79 -8.10
N PRO A 247 54.69 6.08 -8.17
CA PRO A 247 55.57 7.20 -7.80
C PRO A 247 55.89 7.22 -6.31
N ILE A 248 54.97 6.84 -5.43
CA ILE A 248 55.23 6.75 -3.97
C ILE A 248 56.32 5.71 -3.71
N THR A 249 56.22 4.52 -4.28
CA THR A 249 57.25 3.46 -4.17
C THR A 249 58.60 3.95 -4.70
N ARG A 250 58.61 4.66 -5.84
CA ARG A 250 59.86 5.22 -6.41
C ARG A 250 60.46 6.27 -5.53
N MET A 251 59.67 7.15 -4.92
CA MET A 251 60.15 8.13 -3.96
C MET A 251 60.70 7.48 -2.69
N LYS A 252 60.07 6.41 -2.21
CA LYS A 252 60.54 5.62 -1.08
C LYS A 252 61.91 5.00 -1.33
N LEU A 253 62.08 4.33 -2.49
CA LEU A 253 63.37 3.75 -2.91
C LEU A 253 64.46 4.81 -3.03
N ARG A 254 64.12 6.03 -3.51
CA ARG A 254 65.08 7.12 -3.58
C ARG A 254 65.43 7.64 -2.17
N ALA A 255 64.48 7.78 -1.28
CA ALA A 255 64.71 8.18 0.10
C ALA A 255 65.58 7.14 0.85
N GLU A 256 65.32 5.83 0.61
CA GLU A 256 66.14 4.75 1.18
C GLU A 256 67.60 4.77 0.72
N SER A 257 67.85 5.29 -0.49
CA SER A 257 69.21 5.41 -1.06
C SER A 257 69.93 6.71 -0.66
N MET A 258 69.34 7.61 0.09
CA MET A 258 69.99 8.83 0.65
C MET A 258 70.83 8.51 1.87
N ASP A 259 71.82 9.36 2.16
CA ASP A 259 72.62 9.25 3.37
C ASP A 259 71.74 9.33 4.63
N GLU A 260 72.20 8.76 5.74
CA GLU A 260 71.49 8.77 7.01
C GLU A 260 71.48 10.19 7.61
N VAL A 261 70.40 10.90 7.30
CA VAL A 261 70.06 12.22 7.90
C VAL A 261 68.66 12.14 8.56
N PRO A 262 68.40 12.91 9.64
CA PRO A 262 67.13 12.87 10.35
C PRO A 262 65.91 13.14 9.45
N GLU A 263 66.08 13.93 8.40
CA GLU A 263 65.03 14.25 7.42
C GLU A 263 64.62 13.04 6.55
N ARG A 264 65.53 12.07 6.32
CA ARG A 264 65.25 10.82 5.61
C ARG A 264 64.17 10.01 6.33
N GLY A 265 64.29 9.85 7.65
CA GLY A 265 63.29 9.12 8.44
C GLY A 265 61.90 9.74 8.31
N LYS A 266 61.81 11.07 8.45
CA LYS A 266 60.53 11.81 8.32
C LYS A 266 59.93 11.66 6.91
N MET A 267 60.78 11.68 5.86
CA MET A 267 60.29 11.49 4.48
C MET A 267 59.78 10.08 4.25
N LEU A 268 60.43 9.04 4.77
CA LEU A 268 59.98 7.67 4.71
C LEU A 268 58.63 7.50 5.44
N ASP A 269 58.48 8.05 6.62
CA ASP A 269 57.23 8.04 7.40
C ASP A 269 56.07 8.75 6.65
N ASP A 270 56.34 9.90 6.01
CA ASP A 270 55.35 10.62 5.21
C ASP A 270 54.94 9.81 3.98
N LEU A 271 55.86 9.13 3.30
CA LEU A 271 55.59 8.27 2.15
C LEU A 271 54.80 7.03 2.55
N ASP A 272 55.12 6.41 3.69
CA ASP A 272 54.33 5.28 4.20
C ASP A 272 52.90 5.72 4.60
N GLN A 273 52.74 6.88 5.19
CA GLN A 273 51.44 7.45 5.47
C GLN A 273 50.62 7.73 4.19
N MET A 274 51.28 8.31 3.16
CA MET A 274 50.60 8.49 1.85
C MET A 274 50.18 7.17 1.22
N GLN A 275 51.02 6.13 1.26
CA GLN A 275 50.67 4.81 0.74
C GLN A 275 49.50 4.19 1.51
N HIS A 276 49.47 4.37 2.83
CA HIS A 276 48.35 3.89 3.67
C HIS A 276 47.05 4.62 3.35
N LEU A 277 47.06 5.95 3.22
CA LEU A 277 45.91 6.77 2.85
C LEU A 277 45.29 6.34 1.53
N VAL A 278 46.13 6.11 0.50
CA VAL A 278 45.65 5.66 -0.82
C VAL A 278 45.02 4.28 -0.73
N ARG A 279 45.64 3.33 -0.03
CA ARG A 279 45.07 1.97 0.16
C ARG A 279 43.74 1.98 0.90
N GLU A 280 43.65 2.72 2.02
CA GLU A 280 42.44 2.80 2.81
C GLU A 280 41.30 3.54 2.08
N GLY A 281 41.62 4.65 1.38
CA GLY A 281 40.62 5.39 0.62
C GLY A 281 39.94 4.51 -0.45
N ILE A 282 40.73 3.65 -1.14
CA ILE A 282 40.16 2.70 -2.12
C ILE A 282 39.41 1.57 -1.45
N ALA A 283 39.95 1.08 -0.32
CA ALA A 283 39.25 0.08 0.47
C ALA A 283 37.88 0.57 0.95
N TYR A 284 37.79 1.85 1.34
CA TYR A 284 36.55 2.54 1.67
C TYR A 284 35.60 2.64 0.47
N ALA A 285 36.12 3.10 -0.69
CA ALA A 285 35.32 3.21 -1.91
C ALA A 285 34.77 1.85 -2.39
N ARG A 286 35.56 0.78 -2.23
CA ARG A 286 35.12 -0.60 -2.56
C ARG A 286 34.09 -1.14 -1.57
N SER A 287 34.24 -0.86 -0.25
CA SER A 287 33.30 -1.36 0.75
C SER A 287 31.90 -0.73 0.62
N ALA A 288 31.80 0.53 0.14
CA ALA A 288 30.57 1.22 -0.11
C ALA A 288 29.68 0.61 -1.23
N HIS A 289 30.25 -0.26 -2.07
CA HIS A 289 29.58 -0.78 -3.29
C HIS A 289 29.13 -2.24 -3.18
N GLY A 290 29.05 -2.76 -1.97
CA GLY A 290 28.62 -4.14 -1.74
C GLY A 290 29.75 -5.17 -1.97
N ASN A 291 29.73 -6.20 -1.17
CA ASN A 291 30.64 -7.32 -1.26
C ASN A 291 30.06 -8.35 -2.23
N THR A 292 30.72 -8.59 -3.36
CA THR A 292 30.31 -9.63 -4.33
C THR A 292 30.48 -11.05 -3.80
N GLU A 293 30.96 -11.19 -2.53
CA GLU A 293 31.17 -12.47 -1.89
C GLU A 293 29.83 -13.11 -1.50
N ALA A 294 29.60 -14.34 -1.91
CA ALA A 294 28.41 -15.10 -1.51
C ALA A 294 28.47 -15.47 -0.01
N PRO A 295 27.37 -15.41 0.72
CA PRO A 295 27.33 -15.86 2.10
C PRO A 295 27.55 -17.37 2.18
N VAL A 296 28.41 -17.80 3.08
CA VAL A 296 28.75 -19.22 3.34
C VAL A 296 28.66 -19.53 4.82
N ARG A 297 28.55 -20.81 5.16
CA ARG A 297 28.60 -21.26 6.56
C ARG A 297 30.02 -21.21 7.09
N VAL A 298 30.27 -20.39 8.10
CA VAL A 298 31.59 -20.15 8.71
C VAL A 298 31.58 -20.68 10.15
N ASP A 299 32.58 -21.50 10.47
CA ASP A 299 32.90 -21.81 11.85
C ASP A 299 33.62 -20.59 12.47
N LEU A 300 32.89 -19.81 13.27
CA LEU A 300 33.40 -18.60 13.87
C LEU A 300 34.53 -18.85 14.89
N ASN A 301 34.55 -20.00 15.53
CA ASN A 301 35.62 -20.33 16.48
C ASN A 301 36.95 -20.48 15.73
N ALA A 302 36.99 -21.33 14.72
CA ALA A 302 38.18 -21.53 13.89
C ALA A 302 38.58 -20.23 13.16
N PHE A 303 37.59 -19.48 12.69
CA PHE A 303 37.81 -18.21 11.99
C PHE A 303 38.48 -17.15 12.87
N LEU A 304 37.98 -16.93 14.10
CA LEU A 304 38.57 -15.96 15.04
C LEU A 304 39.89 -16.46 15.61
N ASP A 305 40.02 -17.78 15.90
CA ASP A 305 41.31 -18.36 16.31
C ASP A 305 42.38 -18.06 15.27
N SER A 306 42.12 -18.30 13.98
CA SER A 306 43.06 -17.99 12.90
C SER A 306 43.40 -16.48 12.81
N LEU A 307 42.39 -15.62 12.94
CA LEU A 307 42.60 -14.18 12.86
C LEU A 307 43.47 -13.68 14.04
N VAL A 308 43.17 -14.12 15.25
CA VAL A 308 43.92 -13.72 16.45
C VAL A 308 45.31 -14.29 16.45
N PHE A 309 45.50 -15.53 15.96
CA PHE A 309 46.81 -16.14 15.81
C PHE A 309 47.75 -15.30 14.89
N ASP A 310 47.24 -14.77 13.78
CA ASP A 310 48.01 -13.89 12.89
C ASP A 310 48.54 -12.63 13.62
N TYR A 311 47.81 -12.09 14.57
CA TYR A 311 48.26 -10.94 15.39
C TYR A 311 49.30 -11.39 16.43
N LEU A 312 49.06 -12.52 17.11
CA LEU A 312 49.98 -13.04 18.12
C LEU A 312 51.34 -13.42 17.52
N ASP A 313 51.36 -14.02 16.36
CA ASP A 313 52.57 -14.39 15.60
C ASP A 313 53.43 -13.19 15.25
N THR A 314 52.80 -12.01 15.07
CA THR A 314 53.53 -10.72 14.88
C THR A 314 53.84 -9.98 16.18
N GLY A 315 53.66 -10.62 17.36
CA GLY A 315 53.94 -10.05 18.67
C GLY A 315 52.96 -8.99 19.14
N ARG A 316 51.76 -8.93 18.54
CA ARG A 316 50.71 -8.00 18.92
C ARG A 316 49.78 -8.62 19.98
N PRO A 317 49.59 -8.01 21.15
CA PRO A 317 48.81 -8.61 22.25
C PRO A 317 47.32 -8.53 21.98
N VAL A 318 46.75 -9.65 21.47
CA VAL A 318 45.31 -9.83 21.27
C VAL A 318 44.86 -11.06 22.03
N THR A 319 43.79 -10.95 22.81
CA THR A 319 43.17 -12.11 23.51
C THR A 319 41.86 -12.50 22.85
N LEU A 320 41.50 -13.82 22.88
CA LEU A 320 40.20 -14.32 22.43
C LEU A 320 39.52 -15.12 23.54
N GLN A 321 38.28 -14.76 23.84
CA GLN A 321 37.46 -15.45 24.85
C GLN A 321 36.08 -15.77 24.29
N GLY A 322 35.46 -16.82 24.83
CA GLY A 322 34.14 -17.26 24.42
C GLY A 322 34.17 -18.20 23.22
N ARG A 323 33.06 -18.92 23.02
CA ARG A 323 32.85 -19.86 21.91
C ARG A 323 31.37 -19.88 21.53
N VAL A 324 31.09 -20.18 20.26
CA VAL A 324 29.73 -20.38 19.77
C VAL A 324 29.52 -21.84 19.35
N ALA A 325 28.32 -22.35 19.59
CA ALA A 325 28.00 -23.77 19.34
C ALA A 325 27.72 -24.08 17.85
N ALA A 326 27.21 -23.11 17.11
CA ALA A 326 26.77 -23.34 15.73
C ALA A 326 27.48 -22.39 14.73
N PRO A 327 27.76 -22.86 13.51
CA PRO A 327 28.32 -22.02 12.46
C PRO A 327 27.34 -20.92 12.06
N LEU A 328 27.87 -19.78 11.61
CA LEU A 328 27.12 -18.62 11.13
C LEU A 328 27.15 -18.55 9.61
N VAL A 329 26.01 -18.23 8.99
CA VAL A 329 25.96 -17.89 7.56
C VAL A 329 26.34 -16.42 7.37
N THR A 330 27.52 -16.17 6.79
CA THR A 330 28.04 -14.81 6.60
C THR A 330 29.05 -14.77 5.46
N ARG A 331 29.58 -13.59 5.17
CA ARG A 331 30.64 -13.35 4.17
C ARG A 331 31.98 -13.26 4.89
N PRO A 332 32.85 -14.29 4.81
CA PRO A 332 34.05 -14.40 5.63
C PRO A 332 35.06 -13.28 5.41
N HIS A 333 35.31 -12.85 4.15
CA HIS A 333 36.24 -11.76 3.90
C HIS A 333 35.76 -10.41 4.43
N ALA A 334 34.44 -10.13 4.34
CA ALA A 334 33.88 -8.92 4.92
C ALA A 334 33.98 -8.93 6.44
N LEU A 335 33.58 -10.05 7.07
CA LEU A 335 33.66 -10.20 8.53
C LEU A 335 35.11 -10.09 9.04
N ARG A 336 36.09 -10.72 8.32
CA ARG A 336 37.52 -10.60 8.67
C ARG A 336 37.96 -9.15 8.69
N ARG A 337 37.58 -8.36 7.68
CA ARG A 337 37.95 -6.95 7.61
C ARG A 337 37.27 -6.10 8.67
N VAL A 338 36.01 -6.38 9.02
CA VAL A 338 35.33 -5.71 10.15
C VAL A 338 36.11 -5.93 11.43
N VAL A 339 36.35 -7.19 11.79
CA VAL A 339 37.02 -7.52 13.05
C VAL A 339 38.47 -7.03 13.07
N ALA A 340 39.21 -7.16 11.96
CA ALA A 340 40.56 -6.65 11.83
C ALA A 340 40.64 -5.14 12.02
N ASN A 341 39.76 -4.35 11.40
CA ASN A 341 39.73 -2.90 11.59
C ASN A 341 39.46 -2.49 13.05
N LEU A 342 38.63 -3.26 13.76
CA LEU A 342 38.36 -3.03 15.19
C LEU A 342 39.57 -3.39 16.08
N ILE A 343 40.24 -4.53 15.78
CA ILE A 343 41.45 -4.96 16.48
C ILE A 343 42.58 -3.96 16.24
N ASP A 344 42.80 -3.57 14.97
CA ASP A 344 43.85 -2.59 14.62
C ASP A 344 43.63 -1.24 15.32
N ASN A 345 42.36 -0.81 15.44
CA ASN A 345 42.01 0.38 16.17
C ASN A 345 42.32 0.24 17.69
N ALA A 346 41.94 -0.88 18.32
CA ALA A 346 42.25 -1.16 19.72
C ALA A 346 43.77 -1.20 19.99
N LEU A 347 44.51 -1.92 19.16
CA LEU A 347 45.97 -1.99 19.28
C LEU A 347 46.64 -0.63 19.13
N LYS A 348 46.14 0.20 18.25
CA LYS A 348 46.66 1.53 17.97
C LYS A 348 46.50 2.51 19.15
N TYR A 349 45.33 2.49 19.81
CA TYR A 349 45.02 3.47 20.87
C TYR A 349 45.26 2.93 22.27
N ALA A 350 45.32 1.61 22.46
CA ALA A 350 45.51 1.00 23.79
C ALA A 350 46.68 0.00 23.85
N GLY A 351 47.32 -0.33 22.71
CA GLY A 351 48.43 -1.30 22.68
C GLY A 351 48.01 -2.75 22.82
N SER A 352 46.76 -3.05 23.14
CA SER A 352 46.20 -4.39 23.28
C SER A 352 44.73 -4.45 22.89
N ALA A 353 44.23 -5.62 22.50
CA ALA A 353 42.82 -5.84 22.17
C ALA A 353 42.27 -7.11 22.84
N ASP A 354 41.08 -7.02 23.42
CA ASP A 354 40.34 -8.12 23.99
C ASP A 354 39.15 -8.47 23.03
N VAL A 355 39.19 -9.64 22.41
CA VAL A 355 38.09 -10.15 21.52
C VAL A 355 37.27 -11.14 22.32
N GLU A 356 35.95 -10.90 22.37
CA GLU A 356 34.99 -11.78 23.06
C GLU A 356 33.91 -12.24 22.08
N LEU A 357 33.59 -13.54 22.11
CA LEU A 357 32.56 -14.15 21.29
C LEU A 357 31.42 -14.64 22.17
N HIS A 358 30.23 -14.09 21.95
CA HIS A 358 29.01 -14.44 22.71
C HIS A 358 27.96 -15.06 21.78
N ASP A 359 27.39 -16.17 22.26
CA ASP A 359 26.31 -16.87 21.60
C ASP A 359 24.96 -16.43 22.17
N GLU A 360 24.16 -15.68 21.39
CA GLU A 360 22.79 -15.28 21.74
C GLU A 360 21.80 -16.18 20.97
N THR A 361 20.56 -16.27 21.44
CA THR A 361 19.53 -17.15 20.85
C THR A 361 19.27 -16.83 19.37
N ASP A 362 19.27 -15.55 19.00
CA ASP A 362 18.92 -15.03 17.67
C ASP A 362 20.09 -14.39 16.92
N ALA A 363 21.26 -14.30 17.55
CA ALA A 363 22.42 -13.63 16.98
C ALA A 363 23.74 -14.16 17.55
N VAL A 364 24.82 -13.85 16.85
CA VAL A 364 26.17 -13.96 17.39
C VAL A 364 26.72 -12.55 17.59
N VAL A 365 27.37 -12.33 18.74
CA VAL A 365 27.96 -11.05 19.10
C VAL A 365 29.45 -11.20 19.23
N ILE A 366 30.19 -10.41 18.44
CA ILE A 366 31.65 -10.26 18.53
C ILE A 366 31.91 -8.92 19.17
N ARG A 367 32.62 -8.89 20.31
CA ARG A 367 33.03 -7.67 20.97
C ARG A 367 34.55 -7.55 20.88
N VAL A 368 35.00 -6.36 20.48
CA VAL A 368 36.40 -6.00 20.49
C VAL A 368 36.54 -4.84 21.47
N GLY A 369 37.24 -5.10 22.57
CA GLY A 369 37.47 -4.14 23.66
C GLY A 369 38.91 -3.72 23.73
N ASP A 370 39.14 -2.48 24.17
CA ASP A 370 40.45 -1.95 24.50
C ASP A 370 40.45 -1.33 25.91
N ARG A 371 41.63 -0.93 26.36
CA ARG A 371 41.85 -0.22 27.66
C ARG A 371 42.47 1.17 27.46
N GLY A 372 42.16 1.78 26.33
CA GLY A 372 42.62 3.12 25.97
C GLY A 372 41.82 4.24 26.65
N PRO A 373 41.95 5.47 26.17
CA PRO A 373 41.30 6.64 26.78
C PRO A 373 39.77 6.68 26.57
N GLY A 374 39.21 5.81 25.75
CA GLY A 374 37.80 5.89 25.36
C GLY A 374 37.51 7.05 24.40
N ILE A 375 36.22 7.29 24.13
CA ILE A 375 35.73 8.33 23.24
C ILE A 375 34.67 9.15 23.98
N PRO A 376 34.70 10.49 23.96
CA PRO A 376 33.66 11.31 24.57
C PRO A 376 32.26 10.91 23.97
N GLU A 377 31.25 10.78 24.82
CA GLU A 377 29.89 10.36 24.45
C GLU A 377 29.32 11.08 23.20
N PRO A 378 29.44 12.42 23.06
CA PRO A 378 28.93 13.14 21.90
C PRO A 378 29.64 12.79 20.58
N GLU A 379 30.86 12.23 20.67
CA GLU A 379 31.71 11.91 19.53
C GLU A 379 31.56 10.45 19.04
N LEU A 380 30.94 9.57 19.84
CA LEU A 380 30.78 8.15 19.50
C LEU A 380 30.08 7.90 18.15
N ALA A 381 29.12 8.74 17.79
CA ALA A 381 28.47 8.65 16.48
C ALA A 381 29.37 9.22 15.38
N ARG A 382 30.10 10.29 15.64
CA ARG A 382 30.91 11.01 14.67
C ARG A 382 32.19 10.27 14.28
N VAL A 383 32.77 9.47 15.16
CA VAL A 383 33.97 8.67 14.85
C VAL A 383 33.71 7.57 13.83
N MET A 384 32.44 7.28 13.50
CA MET A 384 32.02 6.40 12.41
C MET A 384 32.00 7.12 11.06
N GLU A 385 32.03 8.47 11.04
CA GLU A 385 32.07 9.24 9.80
C GLU A 385 33.45 9.11 9.12
N PRO A 386 33.53 9.00 7.81
CA PRO A 386 34.79 8.89 7.10
C PRO A 386 35.64 10.14 7.28
N PHE A 387 36.95 9.93 7.46
CA PHE A 387 37.97 10.96 7.71
C PHE A 387 37.81 11.72 9.01
N TYR A 388 36.86 11.37 9.86
CA TYR A 388 36.70 12.02 11.16
C TYR A 388 37.72 11.51 12.17
N ARG A 389 38.32 12.44 12.92
CA ARG A 389 39.34 12.17 13.99
C ARG A 389 39.12 13.10 15.17
N LEU A 390 39.23 12.57 16.39
CA LEU A 390 39.22 13.36 17.60
C LEU A 390 40.45 14.33 17.63
N GLU A 391 40.28 15.55 18.13
CA GLU A 391 41.36 16.54 18.16
C GLU A 391 42.59 16.06 18.92
N ALA A 392 42.40 15.31 20.01
CA ALA A 392 43.48 14.72 20.79
C ALA A 392 44.33 13.69 20.00
N SER A 393 43.78 13.06 18.94
CA SER A 393 44.45 12.05 18.12
C SER A 393 45.15 12.65 16.89
N ARG A 394 45.14 13.96 16.70
CA ARG A 394 45.85 14.64 15.60
C ARG A 394 47.38 14.65 15.75
N ASN A 395 47.90 14.20 16.89
CA ASN A 395 49.33 14.11 17.09
C ASN A 395 49.98 13.12 16.11
N ARG A 396 51.16 13.45 15.60
CA ARG A 396 51.86 12.64 14.55
C ARG A 396 52.17 11.20 14.99
N ASP A 397 52.29 10.96 16.29
CA ASP A 397 52.65 9.64 16.85
C ASP A 397 51.52 8.60 16.80
N THR A 398 50.26 9.01 16.65
CA THR A 398 49.10 8.13 16.52
C THR A 398 48.47 8.20 15.12
N GLY A 399 49.29 8.30 14.08
CA GLY A 399 48.87 8.44 12.68
C GLY A 399 47.71 7.51 12.27
N GLY A 400 46.72 8.03 11.56
CA GLY A 400 45.59 7.24 11.01
C GLY A 400 44.70 8.08 10.13
N THR A 401 44.05 7.44 9.18
CA THR A 401 43.27 8.08 8.12
C THR A 401 41.88 8.53 8.57
N GLY A 402 41.34 7.96 9.66
CA GLY A 402 39.93 8.13 10.08
C GLY A 402 38.98 7.31 9.23
N LEU A 403 39.46 6.29 8.49
CA LEU A 403 38.62 5.45 7.65
C LEU A 403 38.31 4.07 8.25
N GLY A 404 39.12 3.56 9.20
CA GLY A 404 39.00 2.20 9.71
C GLY A 404 37.61 1.87 10.29
N LEU A 405 37.07 2.75 11.16
CA LEU A 405 35.71 2.56 11.74
C LEU A 405 34.61 2.75 10.69
N ALA A 406 34.76 3.69 9.77
CA ALA A 406 33.81 3.88 8.67
C ALA A 406 33.76 2.65 7.72
N ILE A 407 34.92 2.06 7.43
CA ILE A 407 35.01 0.78 6.67
C ILE A 407 34.37 -0.36 7.45
N ALA A 408 34.62 -0.46 8.75
CA ALA A 408 34.03 -1.49 9.60
C ALA A 408 32.49 -1.37 9.62
N GLN A 409 31.93 -0.15 9.74
CA GLN A 409 30.50 0.10 9.67
C GLN A 409 29.90 -0.33 8.34
N GLN A 410 30.46 0.14 7.19
CA GLN A 410 29.95 -0.21 5.87
C GLN A 410 30.00 -1.71 5.60
N LEU A 411 31.06 -2.39 6.00
CA LEU A 411 31.18 -3.84 5.83
C LEU A 411 30.23 -4.60 6.76
N ALA A 412 30.01 -4.13 8.00
CA ALA A 412 29.03 -4.68 8.91
C ALA A 412 27.61 -4.57 8.31
N ASP A 413 27.23 -3.40 7.79
CA ASP A 413 25.95 -3.20 7.10
C ASP A 413 25.80 -4.14 5.88
N SER A 414 26.87 -4.35 5.11
CA SER A 414 26.87 -5.23 3.93
C SER A 414 26.62 -6.71 4.24
N ILE A 415 26.95 -7.15 5.47
CA ILE A 415 26.69 -8.52 5.94
C ILE A 415 25.44 -8.65 6.82
N GLY A 416 24.66 -7.56 6.93
CA GLY A 416 23.46 -7.53 7.77
C GLY A 416 23.77 -7.51 9.27
N ALA A 417 24.97 -7.07 9.65
CA ALA A 417 25.38 -6.91 11.04
C ALA A 417 25.18 -5.48 11.53
N THR A 418 25.01 -5.31 12.83
CA THR A 418 24.95 -4.00 13.49
C THR A 418 26.25 -3.77 14.26
N LEU A 419 26.94 -2.65 13.98
CA LEU A 419 28.12 -2.20 14.74
C LEU A 419 27.72 -1.09 15.73
N VAL A 420 28.08 -1.28 16.99
CA VAL A 420 27.82 -0.29 18.06
C VAL A 420 29.10 -0.06 18.86
N LEU A 421 29.41 1.21 19.10
CA LEU A 421 30.52 1.62 19.97
C LEU A 421 30.01 2.04 21.34
N ARG A 422 30.71 1.64 22.41
CA ARG A 422 30.42 2.05 23.80
C ARG A 422 31.71 2.21 24.57
N ASN A 423 31.77 3.16 25.50
CA ASN A 423 32.85 3.21 26.45
C ASN A 423 32.69 2.08 27.48
N ARG A 424 33.82 1.50 27.93
CA ARG A 424 33.86 0.47 28.97
C ARG A 424 33.83 1.10 30.35
N GLU A 425 33.19 0.43 31.30
CA GLU A 425 33.33 0.77 32.75
C GLU A 425 34.78 0.53 33.17
N GLY A 426 35.44 1.54 33.62
CA GLY A 426 36.88 1.48 33.97
C GLY A 426 37.85 2.00 32.91
N GLY A 427 37.37 2.53 31.80
CA GLY A 427 38.14 3.12 30.70
C GLY A 427 38.31 2.20 29.50
N GLY A 428 38.45 2.80 28.33
CA GLY A 428 38.57 2.11 27.04
C GLY A 428 37.30 2.13 26.21
N LEU A 429 37.41 1.63 24.99
CA LEU A 429 36.33 1.51 24.04
C LEU A 429 35.94 0.03 23.86
N GLN A 430 34.66 -0.25 23.65
CA GLN A 430 34.13 -1.54 23.22
C GLN A 430 33.35 -1.37 21.91
N ALA A 431 33.78 -2.04 20.86
CA ALA A 431 33.08 -2.17 19.62
C ALA A 431 32.33 -3.51 19.60
N GLN A 432 31.03 -3.47 19.39
CA GLN A 432 30.18 -4.68 19.35
C GLN A 432 29.61 -4.86 17.95
N VAL A 433 29.89 -6.00 17.33
CA VAL A 433 29.32 -6.45 16.04
C VAL A 433 28.31 -7.54 16.31
N ARG A 434 27.02 -7.26 16.03
CA ARG A 434 25.92 -8.20 16.19
C ARG A 434 25.48 -8.71 14.84
N VAL A 435 25.59 -10.02 14.59
CA VAL A 435 25.17 -10.68 13.36
C VAL A 435 23.98 -11.57 13.64
N ALA A 436 22.85 -11.31 13.01
CA ALA A 436 21.64 -12.11 13.19
C ALA A 436 21.84 -13.53 12.62
N ARG A 437 21.28 -14.54 13.27
CA ARG A 437 21.16 -15.90 12.74
C ARG A 437 19.95 -15.95 11.82
N VAL A 438 20.14 -16.25 10.54
CA VAL A 438 19.09 -16.43 9.52
C VAL A 438 18.77 -17.88 9.37
#